data_e501f5287b6849e219192333c06fede8
#
_entry.id   e501f5287b6849e219192333c06fede8
#
_cell.length_a   1.000
_cell.length_b   1.000
_cell.length_c   1.000
_cell.angle_alpha   90.00
_cell.angle_beta   90.00
_cell.angle_gamma   90.00
#
_symmetry.space_group_name_H-M   'P 1'
#
loop_
_entity.id
_entity.type
_entity.pdbx_description
1 polymer ?
#
loop_
_entity_poly.entity_id
_entity_poly.type
_entity_poly.pdbx_seq_one_letter_code
_entity_poly.pdbx_strand_id
1 'polypeptide(L)'
;IPRAGVKSVSESLDTVGVFARNVADAAAFAAVLEGVEAVDLDDTLTRPRFAFCRTPAWDKMSSDAHKAGRLAADKAREAGASVIDIDLPPAFREALKAQGVIQNYEACRSLAFELRFRGEDVSRALKDYVAAGYDTTRERYDWARNVQAVCRAAMWQVFSQIGAIITPAAPGVAPENPSDTG
;
A
#
# COMPACT_ATOMS: atom_id res chain seq x y z
N ILE A 1 -6.99 10.81 -4.78
CA ILE A 1 -6.60 12.12 -4.16
C ILE A 1 -5.41 12.65 -4.94
N PRO A 2 -5.45 13.91 -5.45
CA PRO A 2 -4.34 14.56 -6.12
C PRO A 2 -3.13 14.70 -5.20
N ARG A 3 -1.91 14.56 -5.76
CA ARG A 3 -0.66 14.70 -5.01
C ARG A 3 0.05 16.04 -5.27
N ALA A 4 -0.59 16.98 -5.95
CA ALA A 4 -0.03 18.30 -6.23
C ALA A 4 0.36 19.00 -4.92
N GLY A 5 1.62 19.48 -4.83
CA GLY A 5 2.16 20.10 -3.62
C GLY A 5 2.71 19.13 -2.57
N VAL A 6 2.58 17.82 -2.77
CA VAL A 6 3.20 16.80 -1.89
C VAL A 6 4.51 16.33 -2.50
N LYS A 7 5.61 16.40 -1.75
CA LYS A 7 6.90 15.88 -2.17
C LYS A 7 6.83 14.34 -2.21
N SER A 8 6.94 13.80 -3.38
CA SER A 8 6.93 12.34 -3.58
C SER A 8 8.32 11.76 -3.34
N VAL A 9 8.40 10.61 -2.70
CA VAL A 9 9.62 9.78 -2.63
C VAL A 9 9.62 8.81 -3.81
N SER A 10 8.49 8.17 -4.07
CA SER A 10 8.31 7.30 -5.22
C SER A 10 7.05 7.67 -5.99
N GLU A 11 7.22 8.32 -7.14
CA GLU A 11 6.13 8.86 -7.96
C GLU A 11 5.09 7.82 -8.35
N SER A 12 5.54 6.58 -8.56
CA SER A 12 4.68 5.48 -8.98
C SER A 12 3.98 4.73 -7.86
N LEU A 13 4.41 4.92 -6.61
CA LEU A 13 3.94 4.14 -5.46
C LEU A 13 3.24 5.00 -4.42
N ASP A 14 3.69 6.25 -4.24
CA ASP A 14 3.15 7.11 -3.21
C ASP A 14 1.68 7.46 -3.46
N THR A 15 0.92 7.47 -2.40
CA THR A 15 -0.49 7.86 -2.39
C THR A 15 -0.76 8.77 -1.20
N VAL A 16 -1.79 9.61 -1.33
CA VAL A 16 -2.34 10.38 -0.21
C VAL A 16 -3.55 9.62 0.33
N GLY A 17 -3.59 9.41 1.63
CA GLY A 17 -4.71 8.78 2.31
C GLY A 17 -5.13 9.60 3.52
N VAL A 18 -6.26 9.22 4.14
CA VAL A 18 -6.83 9.89 5.30
C VAL A 18 -6.97 8.92 6.46
N PHE A 19 -6.78 9.43 7.68
CA PHE A 19 -7.10 8.74 8.92
C PHE A 19 -8.16 9.55 9.65
N ALA A 20 -9.19 8.87 10.16
CA ALA A 20 -10.27 9.49 10.91
C ALA A 20 -10.79 8.53 12.00
N ARG A 21 -11.61 9.04 12.93
CA ARG A 21 -12.18 8.25 14.01
C ARG A 21 -13.30 7.31 13.54
N ASN A 22 -13.94 7.64 12.43
CA ASN A 22 -15.01 6.85 11.83
C ASN A 22 -14.98 6.97 10.31
N VAL A 23 -15.77 6.15 9.63
CA VAL A 23 -15.79 6.08 8.16
C VAL A 23 -16.40 7.34 7.54
N ALA A 24 -17.40 7.95 8.18
CA ALA A 24 -18.05 9.16 7.68
C ALA A 24 -17.07 10.34 7.63
N ASP A 25 -16.28 10.56 8.69
CA ASP A 25 -15.26 11.60 8.72
C ASP A 25 -14.16 11.31 7.66
N ALA A 26 -13.76 10.05 7.49
CA ALA A 26 -12.77 9.66 6.47
C ALA A 26 -13.29 9.93 5.06
N ALA A 27 -14.55 9.60 4.77
CA ALA A 27 -15.18 9.83 3.48
C ALA A 27 -15.31 11.33 3.18
N ALA A 28 -15.78 12.12 4.15
CA ALA A 28 -15.91 13.56 4.01
C ALA A 28 -14.55 14.23 3.76
N PHE A 29 -13.51 13.83 4.51
CA PHE A 29 -12.17 14.38 4.34
C PHE A 29 -11.54 13.97 2.99
N ALA A 30 -11.71 12.72 2.58
CA ALA A 30 -11.24 12.26 1.27
C ALA A 30 -11.91 13.04 0.13
N ALA A 31 -13.22 13.27 0.21
CA ALA A 31 -13.98 14.03 -0.77
C ALA A 31 -13.47 15.49 -0.93
N VAL A 32 -13.18 16.15 0.21
CA VAL A 32 -12.58 17.51 0.20
C VAL A 32 -11.21 17.49 -0.49
N LEU A 33 -10.36 16.50 -0.22
CA LEU A 33 -9.04 16.39 -0.83
C LEU A 33 -9.11 16.04 -2.33
N GLU A 34 -10.15 15.34 -2.76
CA GLU A 34 -10.40 15.02 -4.16
C GLU A 34 -11.09 16.15 -4.93
N GLY A 35 -11.70 17.08 -4.21
CA GLY A 35 -12.50 18.16 -4.81
C GLY A 35 -13.83 17.66 -5.38
N VAL A 36 -14.40 16.61 -4.78
CA VAL A 36 -15.70 16.03 -5.16
C VAL A 36 -16.71 16.17 -4.01
N GLU A 37 -17.97 15.93 -4.30
CA GLU A 37 -19.00 15.85 -3.25
C GLU A 37 -18.76 14.63 -2.36
N ALA A 38 -19.08 14.77 -1.07
CA ALA A 38 -18.97 13.66 -0.12
C ALA A 38 -19.90 12.51 -0.55
N VAL A 39 -19.37 11.29 -0.48
CA VAL A 39 -20.17 10.08 -0.74
C VAL A 39 -21.22 9.93 0.36
N ASP A 40 -22.47 9.80 -0.03
CA ASP A 40 -23.51 9.38 0.89
C ASP A 40 -23.25 7.91 1.30
N LEU A 41 -23.06 7.69 2.59
CA LEU A 41 -22.79 6.36 3.12
C LEU A 41 -24.14 5.67 3.33
N ASP A 42 -24.49 4.81 2.39
CA ASP A 42 -25.69 4.01 2.45
C ASP A 42 -25.49 2.77 3.36
N ASP A 43 -26.23 2.73 4.46
CA ASP A 43 -26.24 1.59 5.40
C ASP A 43 -26.97 0.36 4.84
N THR A 44 -27.51 0.43 3.63
CA THR A 44 -28.32 -0.64 3.01
C THR A 44 -27.51 -1.70 2.25
N LEU A 45 -26.18 -1.71 2.36
CA LEU A 45 -25.34 -2.74 1.75
C LEU A 45 -25.73 -4.14 2.25
N THR A 46 -26.58 -4.83 1.49
CA THR A 46 -26.98 -6.19 1.78
C THR A 46 -25.92 -7.19 1.29
N ARG A 47 -25.32 -7.94 2.21
CA ARG A 47 -24.38 -9.02 1.96
C ARG A 47 -23.15 -8.61 1.11
N PRO A 48 -22.31 -7.69 1.60
CA PRO A 48 -21.09 -7.34 0.90
C PRO A 48 -20.20 -8.58 0.71
N ARG A 49 -19.51 -8.64 -0.43
CA ARG A 49 -18.62 -9.75 -0.79
C ARG A 49 -17.19 -9.32 -0.57
N PHE A 50 -16.50 -9.96 0.37
CA PHE A 50 -15.09 -9.71 0.67
C PHE A 50 -14.25 -10.94 0.36
N ALA A 51 -12.95 -10.71 0.18
CA ALA A 51 -11.97 -11.78 0.16
C ALA A 51 -11.00 -11.61 1.33
N PHE A 52 -10.70 -12.69 2.03
CA PHE A 52 -9.56 -12.75 2.93
C PHE A 52 -8.35 -13.22 2.13
N CYS A 53 -7.30 -12.39 2.08
CA CYS A 53 -6.14 -12.63 1.23
C CYS A 53 -4.86 -12.82 2.04
N ARG A 54 -4.16 -13.94 1.76
CA ARG A 54 -2.79 -14.14 2.21
C ARG A 54 -1.84 -13.54 1.19
N THR A 55 -1.20 -12.44 1.56
CA THR A 55 -0.23 -11.77 0.68
C THR A 55 1.07 -12.58 0.56
N PRO A 56 1.95 -12.31 -0.42
CA PRO A 56 3.28 -12.91 -0.50
C PRO A 56 4.18 -12.67 0.72
N ALA A 57 3.81 -11.71 1.58
CA ALA A 57 4.51 -11.43 2.84
C ALA A 57 3.92 -12.21 4.03
N TRP A 58 2.92 -13.08 3.83
CA TRP A 58 2.20 -13.75 4.91
C TRP A 58 3.14 -14.46 5.90
N ASP A 59 4.11 -15.23 5.41
CA ASP A 59 5.04 -15.98 6.26
C ASP A 59 6.00 -15.10 7.08
N LYS A 60 6.08 -13.82 6.75
CA LYS A 60 6.90 -12.82 7.48
C LYS A 60 6.11 -12.08 8.56
N MET A 61 4.81 -12.33 8.65
CA MET A 61 3.94 -11.66 9.60
C MET A 61 4.02 -12.30 10.99
N SER A 62 3.84 -11.46 12.01
CA SER A 62 3.75 -11.91 13.40
C SER A 62 2.46 -12.74 13.63
N SER A 63 2.46 -13.54 14.68
CA SER A 63 1.27 -14.30 15.09
C SER A 63 0.08 -13.38 15.38
N ASP A 64 0.33 -12.18 15.88
CA ASP A 64 -0.74 -11.23 16.21
C ASP A 64 -1.31 -10.56 14.95
N ALA A 65 -0.48 -10.28 13.93
CA ALA A 65 -0.98 -9.84 12.63
C ALA A 65 -1.86 -10.92 11.97
N HIS A 66 -1.46 -12.18 12.04
CA HIS A 66 -2.28 -13.30 11.57
C HIS A 66 -3.62 -13.40 12.30
N LYS A 67 -3.61 -13.30 13.64
CA LYS A 67 -4.84 -13.31 14.47
C LYS A 67 -5.75 -12.14 14.12
N ALA A 68 -5.19 -10.92 14.03
CA ALA A 68 -5.96 -9.72 13.71
C ALA A 68 -6.63 -9.82 12.33
N GLY A 69 -5.90 -10.28 11.31
CA GLY A 69 -6.47 -10.49 9.98
C GLY A 69 -7.61 -11.51 9.97
N ARG A 70 -7.45 -12.65 10.64
CA ARG A 70 -8.50 -13.67 10.78
C ARG A 70 -9.70 -13.13 11.55
N LEU A 71 -9.47 -12.46 12.68
CA LEU A 71 -10.54 -11.86 13.48
C LEU A 71 -11.36 -10.85 12.66
N ALA A 72 -10.71 -10.02 11.85
CA ALA A 72 -11.40 -9.08 10.96
C ALA A 72 -12.30 -9.80 9.96
N ALA A 73 -11.81 -10.89 9.34
CA ALA A 73 -12.60 -11.71 8.43
C ALA A 73 -13.80 -12.38 9.13
N ASP A 74 -13.61 -12.90 10.35
CA ASP A 74 -14.68 -13.52 11.13
C ASP A 74 -15.72 -12.50 11.56
N LYS A 75 -15.31 -11.32 12.00
CA LYS A 75 -16.23 -10.21 12.32
C LYS A 75 -17.04 -9.76 11.11
N ALA A 76 -16.44 -9.72 9.92
CA ALA A 76 -17.19 -9.42 8.71
C ALA A 76 -18.24 -10.50 8.40
N ARG A 77 -17.95 -11.79 8.61
CA ARG A 77 -18.90 -12.88 8.46
C ARG A 77 -20.05 -12.79 9.48
N GLU A 78 -19.73 -12.53 10.74
CA GLU A 78 -20.71 -12.32 11.82
C GLU A 78 -21.65 -11.15 11.50
N ALA A 79 -21.15 -10.10 10.84
CA ALA A 79 -21.92 -8.95 10.37
C ALA A 79 -22.73 -9.22 9.08
N GLY A 80 -22.70 -10.46 8.54
CA GLY A 80 -23.51 -10.86 7.38
C GLY A 80 -22.79 -10.75 6.03
N ALA A 81 -21.49 -10.40 6.00
CA ALA A 81 -20.73 -10.40 4.76
C ALA A 81 -20.42 -11.82 4.27
N SER A 82 -20.35 -11.99 2.94
CA SER A 82 -19.74 -13.17 2.35
C SER A 82 -18.23 -12.97 2.28
N VAL A 83 -17.45 -13.79 3.00
CA VAL A 83 -15.98 -13.71 2.97
C VAL A 83 -15.40 -15.01 2.45
N ILE A 84 -14.73 -14.96 1.32
CA ILE A 84 -14.01 -16.07 0.71
C ILE A 84 -12.51 -15.95 0.93
N ASP A 85 -11.81 -17.07 1.05
CA ASP A 85 -10.34 -17.07 1.06
C ASP A 85 -9.82 -17.07 -0.37
N ILE A 86 -8.83 -16.21 -0.66
CA ILE A 86 -8.16 -16.13 -1.95
C ILE A 86 -6.65 -16.11 -1.80
N ASP A 87 -5.97 -16.67 -2.78
CA ASP A 87 -4.55 -16.43 -3.03
C ASP A 87 -4.40 -15.40 -4.15
N LEU A 88 -3.37 -14.55 -4.04
CA LEU A 88 -3.07 -13.61 -5.11
C LEU A 88 -2.58 -14.34 -6.37
N PRO A 89 -2.90 -13.81 -7.56
CA PRO A 89 -2.40 -14.36 -8.82
C PRO A 89 -0.87 -14.53 -8.82
N PRO A 90 -0.33 -15.51 -9.57
CA PRO A 90 1.12 -15.80 -9.59
C PRO A 90 2.02 -14.60 -9.92
N ALA A 91 1.51 -13.61 -10.65
CA ALA A 91 2.21 -12.35 -10.95
C ALA A 91 2.71 -11.63 -9.67
N PHE A 92 2.02 -11.81 -8.54
CA PHE A 92 2.38 -11.17 -7.27
C PHE A 92 3.62 -11.75 -6.59
N ARG A 93 4.16 -12.90 -7.05
CA ARG A 93 5.39 -13.48 -6.48
C ARG A 93 6.58 -12.52 -6.57
N GLU A 94 6.66 -11.73 -7.65
CA GLU A 94 7.71 -10.75 -7.85
C GLU A 94 7.34 -9.32 -7.38
N ALA A 95 6.10 -9.12 -6.91
CA ALA A 95 5.59 -7.77 -6.59
C ALA A 95 6.41 -7.05 -5.53
N LEU A 96 6.80 -7.72 -4.43
CA LEU A 96 7.61 -7.12 -3.36
C LEU A 96 9.00 -6.71 -3.86
N LYS A 97 9.62 -7.56 -4.68
CA LYS A 97 10.92 -7.25 -5.29
C LYS A 97 10.82 -6.10 -6.29
N ALA A 98 9.78 -6.10 -7.12
CA ALA A 98 9.52 -5.03 -8.07
C ALA A 98 9.24 -3.70 -7.35
N GLN A 99 8.46 -3.72 -6.26
CA GLN A 99 8.18 -2.55 -5.44
C GLN A 99 9.48 -1.92 -4.91
N GLY A 100 10.38 -2.71 -4.34
CA GLY A 100 11.67 -2.20 -3.86
C GLY A 100 12.54 -1.59 -4.98
N VAL A 101 12.56 -2.22 -6.17
CA VAL A 101 13.28 -1.68 -7.33
C VAL A 101 12.70 -0.34 -7.78
N ILE A 102 11.37 -0.22 -7.88
CA ILE A 102 10.70 1.04 -8.25
C ILE A 102 11.02 2.12 -7.21
N GLN A 103 10.84 1.80 -5.94
CA GLN A 103 11.02 2.73 -4.84
C GLN A 103 12.45 3.29 -4.80
N ASN A 104 13.46 2.44 -4.89
CA ASN A 104 14.86 2.86 -4.87
C ASN A 104 15.21 3.72 -6.10
N TYR A 105 14.79 3.28 -7.30
CA TYR A 105 15.06 4.00 -8.55
C TYR A 105 14.43 5.40 -8.56
N GLU A 106 13.20 5.52 -8.07
CA GLU A 106 12.47 6.78 -8.05
C GLU A 106 12.94 7.69 -6.90
N ALA A 107 13.23 7.14 -5.71
CA ALA A 107 13.65 7.91 -4.55
C ALA A 107 14.94 8.71 -4.79
N CYS A 108 15.98 8.10 -5.37
CA CYS A 108 17.23 8.79 -5.63
C CYS A 108 17.09 9.94 -6.65
N ARG A 109 16.10 9.87 -7.53
CA ARG A 109 15.79 10.93 -8.50
C ARG A 109 14.90 12.00 -7.92
N SER A 110 13.90 11.61 -7.18
CA SER A 110 12.98 12.53 -6.51
C SER A 110 13.70 13.40 -5.47
N LEU A 111 14.65 12.83 -4.74
CA LEU A 111 15.41 13.49 -3.68
C LEU A 111 16.78 14.04 -4.17
N ALA A 112 17.02 14.06 -5.49
CA ALA A 112 18.31 14.48 -6.04
C ALA A 112 18.68 15.92 -5.67
N PHE A 113 17.70 16.83 -5.59
CA PHE A 113 17.92 18.22 -5.19
C PHE A 113 18.38 18.31 -3.73
N GLU A 114 17.68 17.67 -2.82
CA GLU A 114 17.98 17.66 -1.39
C GLU A 114 19.35 17.04 -1.11
N LEU A 115 19.63 15.92 -1.76
CA LEU A 115 20.92 15.23 -1.61
C LEU A 115 22.09 16.07 -2.13
N ARG A 116 21.88 16.81 -3.23
CA ARG A 116 22.94 17.63 -3.84
C ARG A 116 23.17 18.95 -3.13
N PHE A 117 22.11 19.65 -2.75
CA PHE A 117 22.19 21.03 -2.25
C PHE A 117 21.95 21.17 -0.74
N ARG A 118 21.36 20.17 -0.12
CA ARG A 118 21.03 20.12 1.30
C ARG A 118 21.50 18.82 1.96
N GLY A 119 22.53 18.19 1.38
CA GLY A 119 22.99 16.89 1.83
C GLY A 119 23.39 16.82 3.32
N GLU A 120 23.85 17.91 3.91
CA GLU A 120 24.19 17.94 5.33
C GLU A 120 22.95 17.86 6.24
N ASP A 121 21.80 18.34 5.77
CA ASP A 121 20.52 18.30 6.49
C ASP A 121 19.81 16.94 6.32
N VAL A 122 20.27 16.09 5.40
CA VAL A 122 19.68 14.78 5.13
C VAL A 122 20.26 13.73 6.07
N SER A 123 19.40 12.97 6.76
CA SER A 123 19.82 11.91 7.67
C SER A 123 20.67 10.84 6.98
N ARG A 124 21.56 10.20 7.73
CA ARG A 124 22.39 9.11 7.23
C ARG A 124 21.52 7.95 6.70
N ALA A 125 20.46 7.58 7.44
CA ALA A 125 19.55 6.53 7.05
C ALA A 125 18.90 6.80 5.69
N LEU A 126 18.45 8.04 5.43
CA LEU A 126 17.88 8.40 4.13
C LEU A 126 18.92 8.37 3.00
N LYS A 127 20.16 8.81 3.26
CA LYS A 127 21.25 8.70 2.28
C LYS A 127 21.54 7.25 1.89
N ASP A 128 21.63 6.37 2.88
CA ASP A 128 21.90 4.95 2.66
C ASP A 128 20.73 4.27 1.92
N TYR A 129 19.49 4.66 2.25
CA TYR A 129 18.28 4.18 1.57
C TYR A 129 18.28 4.54 0.07
N VAL A 130 18.56 5.79 -0.29
CA VAL A 130 18.54 6.22 -1.69
C VAL A 130 19.77 5.77 -2.49
N ALA A 131 20.87 5.40 -1.81
CA ALA A 131 22.10 4.96 -2.47
C ALA A 131 21.86 3.75 -3.41
N ALA A 132 21.03 2.79 -2.99
CA ALA A 132 20.66 1.62 -3.80
C ALA A 132 19.96 1.99 -5.12
N GLY A 133 19.38 3.19 -5.20
CA GLY A 133 18.71 3.67 -6.41
C GLY A 133 19.67 4.04 -7.54
N TYR A 134 20.90 4.45 -7.22
CA TYR A 134 21.91 4.82 -8.22
C TYR A 134 22.44 3.61 -8.98
N ASP A 135 22.46 2.43 -8.35
CA ASP A 135 22.92 1.18 -8.95
C ASP A 135 21.79 0.45 -9.72
N THR A 136 20.56 0.98 -9.65
CA THR A 136 19.42 0.38 -10.35
C THR A 136 19.42 0.81 -11.80
N THR A 137 19.62 -0.15 -12.71
CA THR A 137 19.60 0.13 -14.16
C THR A 137 18.20 0.44 -14.67
N ARG A 138 18.11 1.10 -15.83
CA ARG A 138 16.84 1.41 -16.48
C ARG A 138 16.07 0.14 -16.83
N GLU A 139 16.74 -0.88 -17.35
CA GLU A 139 16.14 -2.16 -17.71
C GLU A 139 15.50 -2.84 -16.50
N ARG A 140 16.19 -2.78 -15.35
CA ARG A 140 15.66 -3.34 -14.10
C ARG A 140 14.42 -2.58 -13.60
N TYR A 141 14.44 -1.26 -13.74
CA TYR A 141 13.26 -0.44 -13.42
C TYR A 141 12.10 -0.74 -14.38
N ASP A 142 12.34 -0.84 -15.69
CA ASP A 142 11.30 -1.13 -16.68
C ASP A 142 10.71 -2.54 -16.46
N TRP A 143 11.52 -3.53 -16.08
CA TRP A 143 11.03 -4.82 -15.63
C TRP A 143 10.07 -4.68 -14.43
N ALA A 144 10.46 -3.93 -13.41
CA ALA A 144 9.66 -3.75 -12.22
C ALA A 144 8.34 -3.01 -12.50
N ARG A 145 8.35 -2.02 -13.38
CA ARG A 145 7.14 -1.32 -13.86
C ARG A 145 6.21 -2.26 -14.63
N ASN A 146 6.75 -3.17 -15.41
CA ASN A 146 5.95 -4.19 -16.10
C ASN A 146 5.29 -5.15 -15.09
N VAL A 147 6.03 -5.64 -14.09
CA VAL A 147 5.45 -6.44 -13.00
C VAL A 147 4.30 -5.69 -12.32
N GLN A 148 4.48 -4.41 -12.00
CA GLN A 148 3.43 -3.57 -11.41
C GLN A 148 2.18 -3.50 -12.30
N ALA A 149 2.35 -3.31 -13.62
CA ALA A 149 1.24 -3.25 -14.56
C ALA A 149 0.48 -4.57 -14.65
N VAL A 150 1.19 -5.70 -14.69
CA VAL A 150 0.59 -7.05 -14.68
C VAL A 150 -0.17 -7.31 -13.38
N CYS A 151 0.40 -6.94 -12.24
CA CYS A 151 -0.30 -7.06 -10.94
C CYS A 151 -1.58 -6.22 -10.90
N ARG A 152 -1.55 -4.98 -11.40
CA ARG A 152 -2.75 -4.13 -11.49
C ARG A 152 -3.83 -4.76 -12.36
N ALA A 153 -3.47 -5.27 -13.53
CA ALA A 153 -4.41 -5.93 -14.42
C ALA A 153 -5.04 -7.17 -13.76
N ALA A 154 -4.23 -7.98 -13.05
CA ALA A 154 -4.72 -9.13 -12.32
C ALA A 154 -5.68 -8.75 -11.18
N MET A 155 -5.45 -7.64 -10.49
CA MET A 155 -6.35 -7.14 -9.44
C MET A 155 -7.71 -6.70 -9.96
N TRP A 156 -7.81 -6.18 -11.18
CA TRP A 156 -9.11 -5.88 -11.79
C TRP A 156 -9.99 -7.12 -11.90
N GLN A 157 -9.40 -8.29 -12.23
CA GLN A 157 -10.12 -9.55 -12.29
C GLN A 157 -10.59 -9.99 -10.90
N VAL A 158 -9.78 -9.80 -9.86
CA VAL A 158 -10.18 -10.09 -8.48
C VAL A 158 -11.34 -9.20 -8.07
N PHE A 159 -11.23 -7.89 -8.25
CA PHE A 159 -12.26 -6.91 -7.86
C PHE A 159 -13.53 -6.97 -8.71
N SER A 160 -13.53 -7.65 -9.84
CA SER A 160 -14.78 -7.92 -10.58
C SER A 160 -15.73 -8.85 -9.83
N GLN A 161 -15.24 -9.60 -8.83
CA GLN A 161 -15.99 -10.60 -8.09
C GLN A 161 -16.25 -10.24 -6.62
N ILE A 162 -15.49 -9.31 -6.08
CA ILE A 162 -15.54 -8.89 -4.67
C ILE A 162 -15.49 -7.36 -4.55
N GLY A 163 -16.08 -6.84 -3.46
CA GLY A 163 -16.05 -5.40 -3.17
C GLY A 163 -14.79 -4.93 -2.46
N ALA A 164 -14.17 -5.79 -1.62
CA ALA A 164 -12.95 -5.43 -0.89
C ALA A 164 -12.14 -6.68 -0.48
N ILE A 165 -10.87 -6.42 -0.16
CA ILE A 165 -9.95 -7.43 0.37
C ILE A 165 -9.65 -7.11 1.84
N ILE A 166 -9.73 -8.13 2.68
CA ILE A 166 -9.29 -8.11 4.08
C ILE A 166 -7.90 -8.74 4.12
N THR A 167 -6.92 -7.98 4.59
CA THR A 167 -5.54 -8.45 4.77
C THR A 167 -4.85 -7.62 5.84
N PRO A 168 -3.87 -8.14 6.59
CA PRO A 168 -3.06 -7.33 7.50
C PRO A 168 -2.33 -6.21 6.75
N ALA A 169 -2.35 -5.00 7.32
CA ALA A 169 -1.72 -3.82 6.71
C ALA A 169 -0.20 -3.78 6.92
N ALA A 170 0.31 -4.46 7.96
CA ALA A 170 1.72 -4.49 8.31
C ALA A 170 2.12 -5.86 8.87
N PRO A 171 3.41 -6.22 8.86
CA PRO A 171 3.89 -7.51 9.38
C PRO A 171 3.65 -7.72 10.88
N GLY A 172 3.48 -6.66 11.65
CA GLY A 172 3.28 -6.72 13.10
C GLY A 172 2.98 -5.36 13.71
N VAL A 173 3.21 -5.24 14.99
CA VAL A 173 3.12 -3.97 15.73
C VAL A 173 4.27 -3.04 15.34
N ALA A 174 4.09 -1.74 15.61
CA ALA A 174 5.14 -0.75 15.40
C ALA A 174 6.41 -1.14 16.20
N PRO A 175 7.62 -0.96 15.63
CA PRO A 175 8.87 -1.17 16.35
C PRO A 175 8.97 -0.26 17.58
N GLU A 176 9.60 -0.74 18.65
CA GLU A 176 9.85 0.07 19.85
C GLU A 176 10.86 1.21 19.58
N ASN A 177 11.77 0.98 18.65
CA ASN A 177 12.76 1.98 18.25
C ASN A 177 12.18 2.92 17.17
N PRO A 178 11.96 4.22 17.46
CA PRO A 178 11.37 5.16 16.51
C PRO A 178 12.29 5.51 15.33
N SER A 179 13.58 5.13 15.37
CA SER A 179 14.49 5.28 14.23
C SER A 179 14.36 4.18 13.18
N ASP A 180 13.59 3.14 13.48
CA ASP A 180 13.23 2.06 12.56
C ASP A 180 11.73 2.12 12.27
N THR A 181 11.37 2.18 11.02
CA THR A 181 9.96 2.23 10.60
C THR A 181 9.38 0.84 10.25
N GLY A 182 10.18 -0.18 10.41
CA GLY A 182 9.79 -1.58 10.12
C GLY A 182 10.07 -2.04 8.69
#